data_327d8ac8432bdeecd8c4243be39bfa26
#
_entry.id   327d8ac8432bdeecd8c4243be39bfa26
#
_cell.length_a   1.000
_cell.length_b   1.000
_cell.length_c   1.000
_cell.angle_alpha   90.00
_cell.angle_beta   90.00
_cell.angle_gamma   90.00
#
_symmetry.space_group_name_H-M   'P 1'
#
loop_
_entity.id
_entity.type
_entity.pdbx_description
1 polymer ?
#
loop_
_entity_poly.entity_id
_entity_poly.type
_entity_poly.pdbx_seq_one_letter_code
_entity_poly.pdbx_strand_id
1 'polypeptide(L)'
;KPSSAASDVYKRQVTGGTDNHLVLLDVTSFGLTGRQAESALLDSGIVTNRNAIPADPNGAWYTSGIRFGTPALTTRGFGADEFDRVAELVVEVLSNTQPAAGPNGPSKAKYTLADGTADRVRSAAAELLEANPLYPGLTL
;
A
#
# COMPACT_ATOMS: atom_id res chain seq x y z
N LYS A 1 -10.43 16.42 -9.51
CA LYS A 1 -10.94 15.07 -9.78
C LYS A 1 -9.89 14.08 -9.29
N PRO A 2 -10.19 13.12 -8.39
CA PRO A 2 -9.19 12.17 -7.94
C PRO A 2 -8.63 11.38 -9.13
N SER A 3 -7.36 10.98 -9.05
CA SER A 3 -6.75 10.12 -10.06
C SER A 3 -7.49 8.78 -10.17
N SER A 4 -7.37 8.08 -11.28
CA SER A 4 -8.00 6.75 -11.43
C SER A 4 -7.51 5.77 -10.37
N ALA A 5 -6.22 5.84 -9.99
CA ALA A 5 -5.65 5.02 -8.94
C ALA A 5 -6.21 5.35 -7.56
N ALA A 6 -6.37 6.63 -7.21
CA ALA A 6 -7.04 7.05 -5.97
C ALA A 6 -8.49 6.54 -5.95
N SER A 7 -9.19 6.61 -7.08
CA SER A 7 -10.54 6.05 -7.23
C SER A 7 -10.56 4.53 -7.02
N ASP A 8 -9.56 3.80 -7.49
CA ASP A 8 -9.46 2.35 -7.29
C ASP A 8 -9.18 1.98 -5.85
N VAL A 9 -8.30 2.70 -5.16
CA VAL A 9 -8.07 2.55 -3.71
C VAL A 9 -9.37 2.84 -2.95
N TYR A 10 -10.07 3.91 -3.29
CA TYR A 10 -11.33 4.27 -2.66
C TYR A 10 -12.40 3.18 -2.79
N LYS A 11 -12.57 2.60 -3.97
CA LYS A 11 -13.54 1.53 -4.23
C LYS A 11 -13.24 0.23 -3.49
N ARG A 12 -12.00 0.02 -3.07
CA ARG A 12 -11.53 -1.18 -2.39
C ARG A 12 -11.43 -1.01 -0.87
N GLN A 13 -11.78 0.17 -0.37
CA GLN A 13 -11.89 0.38 1.07
C GLN A 13 -13.06 -0.45 1.64
N VAL A 14 -12.80 -1.09 2.79
CA VAL A 14 -13.77 -1.98 3.44
C VAL A 14 -15.09 -1.28 3.77
N THR A 15 -15.02 0.00 4.13
CA THR A 15 -16.18 0.82 4.53
C THR A 15 -16.61 1.84 3.49
N GLY A 16 -15.98 1.86 2.31
CA GLY A 16 -16.26 2.83 1.26
C GLY A 16 -15.72 4.24 1.52
N GLY A 17 -14.98 4.44 2.58
CA GLY A 17 -14.36 5.71 2.96
C GLY A 17 -13.86 5.70 4.39
N THR A 18 -13.30 6.83 4.83
CA THR A 18 -12.84 7.02 6.20
C THR A 18 -13.04 8.47 6.62
N ASP A 19 -13.44 8.68 7.88
CA ASP A 19 -13.56 10.02 8.51
C ASP A 19 -12.33 10.32 9.37
N ASN A 20 -11.35 9.45 9.41
CA ASN A 20 -10.16 9.61 10.25
C ASN A 20 -8.87 9.39 9.44
N HIS A 21 -7.77 9.22 10.14
CA HIS A 21 -6.43 9.07 9.56
C HIS A 21 -6.07 7.64 9.10
N LEU A 22 -6.99 6.68 9.23
CA LEU A 22 -6.74 5.27 8.89
C LEU A 22 -7.53 4.86 7.65
N VAL A 23 -6.88 4.10 6.79
CA VAL A 23 -7.49 3.45 5.62
C VAL A 23 -7.28 1.96 5.74
N LEU A 24 -8.35 1.18 5.60
CA LEU A 24 -8.31 -0.27 5.50
C LEU A 24 -8.69 -0.68 4.07
N LEU A 25 -7.75 -1.28 3.37
CA LEU A 25 -7.87 -1.69 1.98
C LEU A 25 -7.99 -3.20 1.90
N ASP A 26 -9.03 -3.70 1.23
CA ASP A 26 -9.17 -5.11 0.86
C ASP A 26 -8.27 -5.41 -0.36
N VAL A 27 -7.32 -6.33 -0.22
CA VAL A 27 -6.37 -6.68 -1.28
C VAL A 27 -6.72 -7.99 -2.01
N THR A 28 -7.82 -8.62 -1.66
CA THR A 28 -8.26 -9.86 -2.32
C THR A 28 -8.55 -9.65 -3.80
N SER A 29 -9.00 -8.47 -4.18
CA SER A 29 -9.23 -8.10 -5.57
C SER A 29 -7.96 -8.04 -6.44
N PHE A 30 -6.79 -7.97 -5.81
CA PHE A 30 -5.49 -8.12 -6.50
C PHE A 30 -5.01 -9.58 -6.53
N GLY A 31 -5.78 -10.52 -5.96
CA GLY A 31 -5.38 -11.91 -5.82
C GLY A 31 -4.35 -12.15 -4.71
N LEU A 32 -4.22 -11.23 -3.76
CA LEU A 32 -3.21 -11.25 -2.72
C LEU A 32 -3.82 -11.46 -1.32
N THR A 33 -3.00 -11.96 -0.41
CA THR A 33 -3.26 -11.87 1.03
C THR A 33 -2.69 -10.56 1.58
N GLY A 34 -3.16 -10.15 2.75
CA GLY A 34 -2.60 -8.98 3.45
C GLY A 34 -1.10 -9.14 3.73
N ARG A 35 -0.65 -10.35 4.04
CA ARG A 35 0.77 -10.65 4.27
C ARG A 35 1.62 -10.41 3.01
N GLN A 36 1.15 -10.85 1.86
CA GLN A 36 1.86 -10.63 0.59
C GLN A 36 1.90 -9.13 0.23
N ALA A 37 0.77 -8.46 0.35
CA ALA A 37 0.67 -7.03 0.09
C ALA A 37 1.56 -6.20 1.01
N GLU A 38 1.54 -6.46 2.33
CA GLU A 38 2.41 -5.80 3.30
C GLU A 38 3.88 -5.95 2.94
N SER A 39 4.32 -7.18 2.61
CA SER A 39 5.72 -7.47 2.29
C SER A 39 6.14 -6.83 0.97
N ALA A 40 5.32 -6.90 -0.07
CA ALA A 40 5.62 -6.29 -1.37
C ALA A 40 5.71 -4.76 -1.29
N LEU A 41 4.83 -4.13 -0.52
CA LEU A 41 4.86 -2.68 -0.27
C LEU A 41 6.10 -2.29 0.53
N LEU A 42 6.47 -3.05 1.56
CA LEU A 42 7.67 -2.80 2.35
C LEU A 42 8.94 -2.89 1.49
N ASP A 43 9.05 -3.91 0.65
CA ASP A 43 10.15 -4.05 -0.30
C ASP A 43 10.23 -2.91 -1.32
N SER A 44 9.11 -2.26 -1.57
CA SER A 44 8.98 -1.08 -2.45
C SER A 44 9.11 0.26 -1.69
N GLY A 45 9.40 0.24 -0.39
CA GLY A 45 9.61 1.45 0.42
C GLY A 45 8.34 2.05 1.01
N ILE A 46 7.22 1.33 0.99
CA ILE A 46 5.94 1.78 1.56
C ILE A 46 5.58 0.93 2.77
N VAL A 47 5.58 1.53 3.95
CA VAL A 47 5.28 0.84 5.21
C VAL A 47 3.78 0.81 5.46
N THR A 48 3.24 -0.40 5.57
CA THR A 48 1.84 -0.65 5.91
C THR A 48 1.75 -1.80 6.93
N ASN A 49 0.55 -2.08 7.42
CA ASN A 49 0.30 -3.23 8.28
C ASN A 49 -0.79 -4.12 7.68
N ARG A 50 -0.55 -5.43 7.65
CA ARG A 50 -1.65 -6.36 7.35
C ARG A 50 -2.71 -6.29 8.43
N ASN A 51 -3.97 -6.42 8.05
CA ASN A 51 -5.11 -6.31 8.94
C ASN A 51 -6.25 -7.21 8.47
N ALA A 52 -6.93 -7.87 9.40
CA ALA A 52 -8.13 -8.60 9.06
C ALA A 52 -9.23 -7.65 8.57
N ILE A 53 -10.01 -8.11 7.62
CA ILE A 53 -11.26 -7.47 7.20
C ILE A 53 -12.45 -8.19 7.85
N PRO A 54 -13.66 -7.59 7.86
CA PRO A 54 -14.85 -8.29 8.34
C PRO A 54 -15.05 -9.61 7.60
N ALA A 55 -15.32 -10.69 8.36
CA ALA A 55 -15.48 -12.05 7.83
C ALA A 55 -14.27 -12.53 6.97
N ASP A 56 -13.08 -12.25 7.40
CA ASP A 56 -11.84 -12.50 6.65
C ASP A 56 -11.64 -13.99 6.33
N PRO A 57 -11.59 -14.38 5.04
CA PRO A 57 -11.43 -15.77 4.65
C PRO A 57 -10.01 -16.32 4.88
N ASN A 58 -9.00 -15.47 5.07
CA ASN A 58 -7.60 -15.86 5.21
C ASN A 58 -7.13 -16.01 6.66
N GLY A 59 -7.97 -15.66 7.63
CA GLY A 59 -7.65 -15.74 9.05
C GLY A 59 -6.59 -14.72 9.51
N ALA A 60 -6.32 -14.73 10.81
CA ALA A 60 -5.52 -13.68 11.46
C ALA A 60 -4.05 -13.63 11.04
N TRP A 61 -3.49 -14.75 10.57
CA TRP A 61 -2.06 -14.82 10.21
C TRP A 61 -1.76 -14.20 8.83
N TYR A 62 -2.59 -14.51 7.85
CA TYR A 62 -2.40 -14.00 6.48
C TYR A 62 -3.17 -12.71 6.24
N THR A 63 -4.39 -12.63 6.74
CA THR A 63 -5.35 -11.55 6.53
C THR A 63 -5.69 -11.30 5.06
N SER A 64 -6.67 -10.44 4.83
CA SER A 64 -7.09 -10.04 3.47
C SER A 64 -7.00 -8.53 3.26
N GLY A 65 -6.58 -7.80 4.27
CA GLY A 65 -6.47 -6.35 4.24
C GLY A 65 -5.09 -5.82 4.59
N ILE A 66 -4.86 -4.59 4.19
CA ILE A 66 -3.75 -3.77 4.67
C ILE A 66 -4.31 -2.48 5.26
N ARG A 67 -3.67 -2.02 6.32
CA ARG A 67 -3.99 -0.75 6.98
C ARG A 67 -2.83 0.21 6.83
N PHE A 68 -3.12 1.44 6.51
CA PHE A 68 -2.15 2.52 6.51
C PHE A 68 -2.80 3.82 7.01
N GLY A 69 -1.96 4.71 7.51
CA GLY A 69 -2.38 5.98 8.07
C GLY A 69 -1.67 7.15 7.43
N THR A 70 -2.23 8.33 7.60
CA THR A 70 -1.78 9.55 6.94
C THR A 70 -1.05 10.56 7.85
N PRO A 71 -0.98 10.42 9.21
CA PRO A 71 -0.48 11.51 10.06
C PRO A 71 0.94 11.95 9.75
N ALA A 72 1.87 11.00 9.55
CA ALA A 72 3.26 11.32 9.30
C ALA A 72 3.45 12.09 7.98
N LEU A 73 2.74 11.70 6.94
CA LEU A 73 2.78 12.39 5.63
C LEU A 73 2.08 13.75 5.69
N THR A 74 0.98 13.86 6.43
CA THR A 74 0.31 15.14 6.67
C THR A 74 1.23 16.11 7.42
N THR A 75 1.96 15.64 8.43
CA THR A 75 2.97 16.43 9.15
C THR A 75 4.09 16.90 8.22
N ARG A 76 4.44 16.13 7.20
CA ARG A 76 5.40 16.52 6.16
C ARG A 76 4.85 17.54 5.15
N GLY A 77 3.57 17.85 5.21
CA GLY A 77 2.91 18.80 4.33
C GLY A 77 2.28 18.20 3.07
N PHE A 78 2.05 16.87 3.06
CA PHE A 78 1.35 16.22 1.95
C PHE A 78 -0.08 16.76 1.85
N GLY A 79 -0.47 17.18 0.65
CA GLY A 79 -1.82 17.55 0.29
C GLY A 79 -2.47 16.50 -0.60
N ALA A 80 -3.58 16.87 -1.27
CA ALA A 80 -4.36 15.96 -2.09
C ALA A 80 -3.54 15.34 -3.24
N ASP A 81 -2.72 16.12 -3.91
CA ASP A 81 -1.93 15.67 -5.06
C ASP A 81 -0.87 14.65 -4.64
N GLU A 82 -0.20 14.87 -3.52
CA GLU A 82 0.79 13.95 -2.96
C GLU A 82 0.14 12.64 -2.51
N PHE A 83 -1.03 12.70 -1.87
CA PHE A 83 -1.78 11.48 -1.50
C PHE A 83 -2.32 10.73 -2.70
N ASP A 84 -2.75 11.42 -3.77
CA ASP A 84 -3.09 10.78 -5.03
C ASP A 84 -1.88 10.02 -5.61
N ARG A 85 -0.70 10.61 -5.55
CA ARG A 85 0.53 9.96 -5.99
C ARG A 85 0.88 8.75 -5.13
N VAL A 86 0.71 8.82 -3.82
CA VAL A 86 0.87 7.66 -2.92
C VAL A 86 -0.09 6.53 -3.30
N ALA A 87 -1.35 6.84 -3.58
CA ALA A 87 -2.33 5.86 -4.03
C ALA A 87 -1.92 5.18 -5.34
N GLU A 88 -1.40 5.94 -6.31
CA GLU A 88 -0.86 5.40 -7.56
C GLU A 88 0.28 4.42 -7.31
N LEU A 89 1.23 4.76 -6.44
CA LEU A 89 2.35 3.90 -6.10
C LEU A 89 1.90 2.62 -5.40
N VAL A 90 0.93 2.69 -4.49
CA VAL A 90 0.34 1.50 -3.85
C VAL A 90 -0.31 0.58 -4.89
N VAL A 91 -1.13 1.13 -5.79
CA VAL A 91 -1.76 0.34 -6.86
C VAL A 91 -0.73 -0.24 -7.80
N GLU A 92 0.32 0.49 -8.15
CA GLU A 92 1.42 -0.01 -8.99
C GLU A 92 2.09 -1.24 -8.37
N VAL A 93 2.43 -1.20 -7.08
CA VAL A 93 3.02 -2.35 -6.39
C VAL A 93 2.06 -3.54 -6.38
N LEU A 94 0.82 -3.34 -5.92
CA LEU A 94 -0.15 -4.43 -5.77
C LEU A 94 -0.53 -5.07 -7.10
N SER A 95 -0.63 -4.27 -8.17
CA SER A 95 -0.96 -4.76 -9.52
C SER A 95 0.19 -5.55 -10.16
N ASN A 96 1.44 -5.32 -9.74
CA ASN A 96 2.62 -6.02 -10.22
C ASN A 96 3.10 -7.13 -9.27
N THR A 97 2.32 -7.45 -8.24
CA THR A 97 2.61 -8.51 -7.27
C THR A 97 1.72 -9.71 -7.55
N GLN A 98 2.30 -10.90 -7.50
CA GLN A 98 1.57 -12.17 -7.67
C GLN A 98 1.97 -13.16 -6.58
N PRO A 99 1.05 -14.04 -6.12
CA PRO A 99 1.42 -15.15 -5.27
C PRO A 99 2.46 -16.04 -5.94
N ALA A 100 3.51 -16.42 -5.22
CA ALA A 100 4.47 -17.38 -5.73
C ALA A 100 3.85 -18.78 -5.84
N ALA A 101 4.30 -19.57 -6.81
CA ALA A 101 3.89 -20.96 -6.93
C ALA A 101 4.38 -21.78 -5.73
N GLY A 102 3.54 -22.65 -5.23
CA GLY A 102 3.85 -23.56 -4.14
C GLY A 102 3.45 -25.00 -4.49
N PRO A 103 3.90 -26.01 -3.70
CA PRO A 103 3.63 -27.42 -3.96
C PRO A 103 2.14 -27.79 -3.91
N ASN A 104 1.34 -27.03 -3.18
CA ASN A 104 -0.11 -27.25 -3.01
C ASN A 104 -0.96 -26.10 -3.57
N GLY A 105 -0.45 -25.40 -4.61
CA GLY A 105 -1.09 -24.25 -5.20
C GLY A 105 -0.41 -22.92 -4.85
N PRO A 106 -1.05 -21.77 -5.15
CA PRO A 106 -0.47 -20.46 -4.88
C PRO A 106 -0.15 -20.26 -3.39
N SER A 107 1.04 -19.73 -3.09
CA SER A 107 1.41 -19.41 -1.71
C SER A 107 0.54 -18.30 -1.13
N LYS A 108 0.23 -18.37 0.16
CA LYS A 108 -0.43 -17.29 0.90
C LYS A 108 0.57 -16.32 1.57
N ALA A 109 1.85 -16.64 1.53
CA ALA A 109 2.91 -15.86 2.17
C ALA A 109 3.96 -15.35 1.19
N LYS A 110 4.40 -16.22 0.29
CA LYS A 110 5.41 -15.88 -0.71
C LYS A 110 4.78 -15.22 -1.93
N TYR A 111 5.51 -14.30 -2.52
CA TYR A 111 5.07 -13.54 -3.67
C TYR A 111 6.23 -13.29 -4.64
N THR A 112 5.90 -12.91 -5.85
CA THR A 112 6.83 -12.39 -6.85
C THR A 112 6.39 -10.97 -7.22
N LEU A 113 7.35 -10.09 -7.39
CA LEU A 113 7.13 -8.72 -7.82
C LEU A 113 7.78 -8.54 -9.20
N ALA A 114 7.07 -7.93 -10.15
CA ALA A 114 7.59 -7.70 -11.50
C ALA A 114 8.90 -6.89 -11.45
N ASP A 115 9.87 -7.27 -12.28
CA ASP A 115 11.20 -6.68 -12.30
C ASP A 115 11.16 -5.16 -12.42
N GLY A 116 11.97 -4.49 -11.61
CA GLY A 116 12.10 -3.04 -11.58
C GLY A 116 10.97 -2.28 -10.85
N THR A 117 9.88 -2.93 -10.46
CA THR A 117 8.76 -2.27 -9.78
C THR A 117 9.20 -1.69 -8.43
N ALA A 118 9.88 -2.48 -7.60
CA ALA A 118 10.31 -2.04 -6.28
C ALA A 118 11.25 -0.82 -6.37
N ASP A 119 12.21 -0.85 -7.27
CA ASP A 119 13.18 0.25 -7.44
C ASP A 119 12.51 1.52 -7.96
N ARG A 120 11.62 1.38 -8.92
CA ARG A 120 10.84 2.48 -9.50
C ARG A 120 9.95 3.16 -8.45
N VAL A 121 9.22 2.38 -7.68
CA VAL A 121 8.34 2.89 -6.62
C VAL A 121 9.14 3.49 -5.48
N ARG A 122 10.24 2.87 -5.07
CA ARG A 122 11.13 3.41 -4.03
C ARG A 122 11.73 4.75 -4.43
N SER A 123 12.15 4.89 -5.69
CA SER A 123 12.67 6.16 -6.22
C SER A 123 11.59 7.25 -6.22
N ALA A 124 10.38 6.93 -6.67
CA ALA A 124 9.27 7.88 -6.67
C ALA A 124 8.85 8.29 -5.25
N ALA A 125 8.85 7.36 -4.30
CA ALA A 125 8.60 7.67 -2.89
C ALA A 125 9.68 8.58 -2.31
N ALA A 126 10.95 8.34 -2.64
CA ALA A 126 12.07 9.20 -2.22
C ALA A 126 11.90 10.62 -2.73
N GLU A 127 11.55 10.80 -4.01
CA GLU A 127 11.29 12.13 -4.59
C GLU A 127 10.17 12.88 -3.85
N LEU A 128 9.07 12.20 -3.51
CA LEU A 128 7.99 12.79 -2.73
C LEU A 128 8.45 13.24 -1.33
N LEU A 129 9.28 12.43 -0.69
CA LEU A 129 9.80 12.73 0.65
C LEU A 129 10.83 13.87 0.62
N GLU A 130 11.67 13.94 -0.40
CA GLU A 130 12.64 15.02 -0.60
C GLU A 130 11.94 16.36 -0.88
N ALA A 131 10.86 16.35 -1.67
CA ALA A 131 10.05 17.53 -1.94
C ALA A 131 9.30 18.04 -0.70
N ASN A 132 9.07 17.16 0.29
CA ASN A 132 8.32 17.47 1.52
C ASN A 132 9.14 17.05 2.74
N PRO A 133 10.27 17.73 3.06
CA PRO A 133 11.15 17.33 4.14
C PRO A 133 10.48 17.49 5.51
N LEU A 134 10.71 16.51 6.39
CA LEU A 134 10.35 16.63 7.79
C LEU A 134 11.33 17.60 8.46
N TYR A 135 10.82 18.56 9.20
CA TYR A 135 11.64 19.61 9.87
C TYR A 135 12.55 20.40 8.91
N PRO A 136 11.98 21.13 7.92
CA PRO A 136 12.78 21.96 7.03
C PRO A 136 13.60 22.97 7.85
N GLY A 137 14.93 23.00 7.61
CA GLY A 137 15.85 23.86 8.37
C GLY A 137 16.59 23.18 9.52
N LEU A 138 16.30 21.92 9.82
CA LEU A 138 17.12 21.13 10.74
C LEU A 138 18.28 20.48 9.96
N THR A 139 19.51 20.91 10.23
CA THR A 139 20.72 20.25 9.71
C THR A 139 21.19 19.24 10.76
N LEU A 140 21.27 17.97 10.38
CA LEU A 140 21.84 16.90 11.20
C LEU A 140 23.33 16.77 10.93
#